data_aeb2611cb119d47a644c900517a2eee8
#
_entry.id   aeb2611cb119d47a644c900517a2eee8
#
_cell.length_a   1.000
_cell.length_b   1.000
_cell.length_c   1.000
_cell.angle_alpha   90.00
_cell.angle_beta   90.00
_cell.angle_gamma   90.00
#
_symmetry.space_group_name_H-M   'P 1'
#
loop_
_entity.id
_entity.type
_entity.pdbx_description
1 polymer ?
#
loop_
_entity_poly.entity_id
_entity_poly.type
_entity_poly.pdbx_seq_one_letter_code
_entity_poly.pdbx_strand_id
1 'polypeptide(L)'
;MSKLSLALTNTTLGIPVTRLISPWLLDLGGFHGLTLFEMGLAMVAFGFVFALPLTTPPRVKWIGPLDIVSYLLIAIGFGAIAVALSLGRIYWWFEAPWLGMLFALAVICLTLAVIVELHRDSPLIDIRWLTSPATLHFAGAILLMRIVLAEQTVGASNFFQALGIQNEQTMPLYAVILCAILAGGLTCALLLRPGRENWFYGTALACVALGAWLDSGATSLTRPHDIRLSQALVAYGSGLFLPAAMAQGMGGVITRGPIFILSFITVFLFTQSIGGLLGSALFGSFITLRTAFHFNVLAERSEERRVG
;
A
#
# COMPACT_ATOMS: atom_id res chain seq x y z
N MET A 1 -23.31 2.68 -3.11
CA MET A 1 -22.30 1.72 -2.65
C MET A 1 -21.52 1.11 -3.82
N SER A 2 -22.15 0.48 -4.82
CA SER A 2 -21.48 -0.18 -5.94
C SER A 2 -20.52 0.72 -6.76
N LYS A 3 -20.94 1.94 -7.09
CA LYS A 3 -20.09 2.90 -7.84
C LYS A 3 -18.85 3.31 -7.05
N LEU A 4 -18.97 3.46 -5.73
CA LEU A 4 -17.86 3.78 -4.84
C LEU A 4 -16.87 2.63 -4.76
N SER A 5 -17.34 1.38 -4.61
CA SER A 5 -16.47 0.19 -4.59
C SER A 5 -15.66 0.05 -5.87
N LEU A 6 -16.28 0.26 -7.04
CA LEU A 6 -15.57 0.24 -8.33
C LEU A 6 -14.52 1.35 -8.45
N ALA A 7 -14.85 2.57 -8.05
CA ALA A 7 -13.89 3.68 -8.07
C ALA A 7 -12.66 3.40 -7.17
N LEU A 8 -12.89 2.71 -6.04
CA LEU A 8 -11.84 2.40 -5.08
C LEU A 8 -10.98 1.19 -5.50
N THR A 9 -11.53 0.25 -6.26
CA THR A 9 -10.75 -0.81 -6.88
C THR A 9 -9.63 -0.24 -7.75
N ASN A 10 -9.87 0.94 -8.36
CA ASN A 10 -8.86 1.62 -9.18
C ASN A 10 -7.55 1.92 -8.41
N THR A 11 -7.61 2.16 -7.10
CA THR A 11 -6.41 2.44 -6.29
C THR A 11 -5.44 1.26 -6.18
N THR A 12 -5.94 0.04 -6.37
CA THR A 12 -5.15 -1.20 -6.30
C THR A 12 -4.60 -1.66 -7.65
N LEU A 13 -5.10 -1.08 -8.75
CA LEU A 13 -4.71 -1.46 -10.11
C LEU A 13 -3.37 -0.87 -10.56
N GLY A 14 -2.89 0.19 -9.91
CA GLY A 14 -1.69 0.91 -10.35
C GLY A 14 -0.47 0.02 -10.51
N ILE A 15 -0.15 -0.80 -9.50
CA ILE A 15 1.03 -1.67 -9.52
C ILE A 15 0.99 -2.72 -10.64
N PRO A 16 -0.06 -3.57 -10.77
CA PRO A 16 -0.10 -4.56 -11.84
C PRO A 16 -0.16 -3.92 -13.23
N VAL A 17 -0.86 -2.81 -13.42
CA VAL A 17 -0.90 -2.07 -14.69
C VAL A 17 0.49 -1.56 -15.05
N THR A 18 1.19 -0.92 -14.11
CA THR A 18 2.56 -0.44 -14.34
C THR A 18 3.50 -1.59 -14.72
N ARG A 19 3.41 -2.75 -14.05
CA ARG A 19 4.22 -3.93 -14.35
C ARG A 19 3.93 -4.53 -15.73
N LEU A 20 2.71 -4.41 -16.23
CA LEU A 20 2.32 -4.86 -17.57
C LEU A 20 2.82 -3.93 -18.67
N ILE A 21 2.81 -2.62 -18.41
CA ILE A 21 3.11 -1.61 -19.44
C ILE A 21 4.60 -1.26 -19.46
N SER A 22 5.29 -1.30 -18.30
CA SER A 22 6.68 -0.84 -18.19
C SER A 22 7.68 -1.55 -19.10
N PRO A 23 7.64 -2.88 -19.34
CA PRO A 23 8.58 -3.53 -20.25
C PRO A 23 8.48 -2.94 -21.67
N TRP A 24 7.26 -2.83 -22.20
CA TRP A 24 7.02 -2.26 -23.52
C TRP A 24 7.45 -0.78 -23.64
N LEU A 25 7.25 0.02 -22.61
CA LEU A 25 7.69 1.42 -22.59
C LEU A 25 9.23 1.53 -22.56
N LEU A 26 9.88 0.61 -21.84
CA LEU A 26 11.34 0.55 -21.77
C LEU A 26 11.94 0.15 -23.12
N ASP A 27 11.31 -0.77 -23.85
CA ASP A 27 11.73 -1.16 -25.21
C ASP A 27 11.59 -0.03 -26.23
N LEU A 28 10.53 0.81 -26.09
CA LEU A 28 10.27 1.92 -27.01
C LEU A 28 11.22 3.11 -26.83
N GLY A 29 11.69 3.38 -25.63
CA GLY A 29 12.47 4.60 -25.38
C GLY A 29 13.27 4.59 -24.08
N GLY A 30 13.51 3.43 -23.50
CA GLY A 30 14.20 3.32 -22.22
C GLY A 30 13.50 4.12 -21.11
N PHE A 31 14.28 4.70 -20.25
CA PHE A 31 13.73 5.53 -19.15
C PHE A 31 12.93 6.74 -19.64
N HIS A 32 13.27 7.24 -20.82
CA HIS A 32 12.57 8.37 -21.47
C HIS A 32 11.14 8.01 -21.87
N GLY A 33 10.91 6.78 -22.31
CA GLY A 33 9.57 6.27 -22.63
C GLY A 33 8.63 6.25 -21.43
N LEU A 34 9.14 5.86 -20.26
CA LEU A 34 8.37 5.89 -18.99
C LEU A 34 7.99 7.31 -18.60
N THR A 35 8.94 8.25 -18.61
CA THR A 35 8.68 9.65 -18.21
C THR A 35 7.73 10.35 -19.18
N LEU A 36 7.80 10.07 -20.49
CA LEU A 36 6.85 10.60 -21.47
C LEU A 36 5.44 10.03 -21.26
N PHE A 37 5.32 8.77 -20.90
CA PHE A 37 4.03 8.17 -20.57
C PHE A 37 3.42 8.79 -19.31
N GLU A 38 4.21 9.00 -18.25
CA GLU A 38 3.76 9.70 -17.04
C GLU A 38 3.29 11.12 -17.33
N MET A 39 4.05 11.87 -18.16
CA MET A 39 3.65 13.20 -18.62
C MET A 39 2.33 13.14 -19.41
N GLY A 40 2.17 12.16 -20.30
CA GLY A 40 0.93 11.96 -21.06
C GLY A 40 -0.28 11.70 -20.15
N LEU A 41 -0.12 10.85 -19.13
CA LEU A 41 -1.17 10.58 -18.14
C LEU A 41 -1.53 11.85 -17.34
N ALA A 42 -0.53 12.65 -16.95
CA ALA A 42 -0.77 13.91 -16.25
C ALA A 42 -1.54 14.90 -17.13
N MET A 43 -1.21 14.99 -18.44
CA MET A 43 -1.95 15.83 -19.39
C MET A 43 -3.39 15.35 -19.61
N VAL A 44 -3.61 14.06 -19.69
CA VAL A 44 -4.96 13.47 -19.78
C VAL A 44 -5.76 13.79 -18.52
N ALA A 45 -5.18 13.61 -17.34
CA ALA A 45 -5.83 13.95 -16.07
C ALA A 45 -6.16 15.46 -16.01
N PHE A 46 -5.25 16.31 -16.43
CA PHE A 46 -5.48 17.77 -16.55
C PHE A 46 -6.63 18.08 -17.50
N GLY A 47 -6.68 17.44 -18.67
CA GLY A 47 -7.78 17.58 -19.62
C GLY A 47 -9.13 17.19 -19.04
N PHE A 48 -9.20 16.07 -18.27
CA PHE A 48 -10.43 15.63 -17.60
C PHE A 48 -10.91 16.64 -16.54
N VAL A 49 -10.01 17.24 -15.77
CA VAL A 49 -10.38 18.28 -14.78
C VAL A 49 -11.04 19.49 -15.44
N PHE A 50 -10.58 19.86 -16.64
CA PHE A 50 -11.21 20.95 -17.41
C PHE A 50 -12.51 20.54 -18.09
N ALA A 51 -12.59 19.32 -18.61
CA ALA A 51 -13.77 18.82 -19.33
C ALA A 51 -14.95 18.50 -18.40
N LEU A 52 -14.66 18.13 -17.14
CA LEU A 52 -15.67 17.79 -16.14
C LEU A 52 -15.76 18.93 -15.11
N PRO A 53 -16.67 19.91 -15.28
CA PRO A 53 -16.84 20.99 -14.32
C PRO A 53 -17.31 20.41 -12.98
N LEU A 54 -16.43 20.45 -11.99
CA LEU A 54 -16.78 20.10 -10.62
C LEU A 54 -17.64 21.21 -10.02
N THR A 55 -18.78 20.84 -9.44
CA THR A 55 -19.58 21.78 -8.66
C THR A 55 -18.75 22.23 -7.46
N THR A 56 -18.48 23.53 -7.36
CA THR A 56 -17.76 24.09 -6.22
C THR A 56 -18.59 23.89 -4.95
N PRO A 57 -18.10 23.13 -3.96
CA PRO A 57 -18.81 23.03 -2.69
C PRO A 57 -18.87 24.39 -2.00
N PRO A 58 -19.88 24.65 -1.16
CA PRO A 58 -19.96 25.90 -0.40
C PRO A 58 -18.69 26.02 0.45
N ARG A 59 -18.02 27.18 0.38
CA ARG A 59 -16.82 27.46 1.16
C ARG A 59 -17.18 27.49 2.64
N VAL A 60 -16.76 26.47 3.39
CA VAL A 60 -17.13 26.32 4.82
C VAL A 60 -16.12 26.99 5.74
N LYS A 61 -14.86 27.25 5.27
CA LYS A 61 -13.80 27.77 6.17
C LYS A 61 -12.63 28.42 5.43
N TRP A 62 -12.05 29.46 6.05
CA TRP A 62 -10.74 30.00 5.68
C TRP A 62 -9.64 29.14 6.29
N ILE A 63 -8.55 28.90 5.53
CA ILE A 63 -7.35 28.27 6.04
C ILE A 63 -6.68 29.21 7.01
N GLY A 64 -6.58 28.83 8.27
CA GLY A 64 -5.88 29.58 9.29
C GLY A 64 -4.38 29.27 9.34
N PRO A 65 -3.55 30.11 9.95
CA PRO A 65 -2.11 29.85 10.08
C PRO A 65 -1.81 28.55 10.86
N LEU A 66 -2.66 28.19 11.84
CA LEU A 66 -2.52 26.92 12.57
C LEU A 66 -2.82 25.70 11.72
N ASP A 67 -3.66 25.81 10.67
CA ASP A 67 -3.87 24.72 9.72
C ASP A 67 -2.58 24.39 8.94
N ILE A 68 -1.84 25.44 8.57
CA ILE A 68 -0.54 25.29 7.89
C ILE A 68 0.48 24.64 8.82
N VAL A 69 0.54 25.07 10.08
CA VAL A 69 1.45 24.45 11.07
C VAL A 69 1.14 22.98 11.29
N SER A 70 -0.13 22.64 11.52
CA SER A 70 -0.55 21.23 11.65
C SER A 70 -0.22 20.41 10.41
N TYR A 71 -0.52 20.93 9.23
CA TYR A 71 -0.20 20.27 7.97
C TYR A 71 1.30 20.01 7.82
N LEU A 72 2.15 20.99 8.10
CA LEU A 72 3.60 20.84 8.02
C LEU A 72 4.12 19.81 9.03
N LEU A 73 3.65 19.84 10.28
CA LEU A 73 4.04 18.87 11.29
C LEU A 73 3.66 17.44 10.88
N ILE A 74 2.44 17.26 10.37
CA ILE A 74 1.95 15.96 9.88
C ILE A 74 2.78 15.52 8.67
N ALA A 75 3.00 16.40 7.70
CA ALA A 75 3.74 16.09 6.48
C ALA A 75 5.21 15.72 6.77
N ILE A 76 5.89 16.48 7.63
CA ILE A 76 7.28 16.19 8.03
C ILE A 76 7.34 14.88 8.83
N GLY A 77 6.42 14.68 9.77
CA GLY A 77 6.38 13.47 10.61
C GLY A 77 6.17 12.19 9.79
N PHE A 78 5.14 12.16 8.95
CA PHE A 78 4.91 11.00 8.06
C PHE A 78 5.96 10.88 6.95
N GLY A 79 6.47 12.00 6.43
CA GLY A 79 7.58 12.02 5.47
C GLY A 79 8.83 11.39 6.05
N ALA A 80 9.19 11.73 7.28
CA ALA A 80 10.33 11.13 7.98
C ALA A 80 10.16 9.62 8.18
N ILE A 81 8.96 9.15 8.58
CA ILE A 81 8.65 7.71 8.65
C ILE A 81 8.79 7.06 7.28
N ALA A 82 8.24 7.67 6.24
CA ALA A 82 8.27 7.11 4.89
C ALA A 82 9.70 6.95 4.37
N VAL A 83 10.55 7.97 4.55
CA VAL A 83 11.97 7.92 4.20
C VAL A 83 12.71 6.85 5.01
N ALA A 84 12.50 6.81 6.32
CA ALA A 84 13.13 5.82 7.19
C ALA A 84 12.75 4.38 6.81
N LEU A 85 11.46 4.10 6.57
CA LEU A 85 10.99 2.77 6.16
C LEU A 85 11.48 2.37 4.76
N SER A 86 11.58 3.31 3.84
CA SER A 86 12.05 3.05 2.47
C SER A 86 13.55 2.75 2.43
N LEU A 87 14.36 3.48 3.19
CA LEU A 87 15.81 3.41 3.14
C LEU A 87 16.42 2.49 4.20
N GLY A 88 15.67 2.13 5.24
CA GLY A 88 16.17 1.32 6.36
C GLY A 88 16.72 -0.04 5.96
N ARG A 89 16.15 -0.68 4.93
CA ARG A 89 16.66 -1.95 4.40
C ARG A 89 17.93 -1.78 3.54
N ILE A 90 18.14 -0.59 2.97
CA ILE A 90 19.27 -0.31 2.05
C ILE A 90 20.52 0.04 2.85
N TYR A 91 20.37 0.96 3.81
CA TYR A 91 21.47 1.43 4.65
C TYR A 91 21.63 0.64 5.94
N TRP A 92 20.81 -0.36 6.14
CA TRP A 92 20.67 -1.18 7.34
C TRP A 92 20.29 -0.37 8.60
N TRP A 93 19.27 -0.85 9.29
CA TRP A 93 18.58 -0.12 10.37
C TRP A 93 19.49 0.43 11.47
N PHE A 94 20.57 -0.30 11.81
CA PHE A 94 21.46 0.02 12.91
C PHE A 94 22.80 0.60 12.46
N GLU A 95 23.13 0.56 11.19
CA GLU A 95 24.40 1.06 10.66
C GLU A 95 24.33 2.54 10.27
N ALA A 96 23.11 3.07 10.11
CA ALA A 96 22.89 4.46 9.72
C ALA A 96 22.19 5.26 10.84
N PRO A 97 22.96 5.99 11.70
CA PRO A 97 22.40 6.75 12.83
C PRO A 97 21.33 7.77 12.44
N TRP A 98 21.40 8.33 11.23
CA TRP A 98 20.43 9.30 10.74
C TRP A 98 19.00 8.71 10.58
N LEU A 99 18.87 7.39 10.40
CA LEU A 99 17.56 6.73 10.40
C LEU A 99 16.86 6.87 11.76
N GLY A 100 17.63 6.70 12.85
CA GLY A 100 17.15 6.94 14.21
C GLY A 100 16.71 8.39 14.42
N MET A 101 17.47 9.35 13.88
CA MET A 101 17.11 10.77 13.93
C MET A 101 15.80 11.06 13.17
N LEU A 102 15.54 10.40 12.03
CA LEU A 102 14.29 10.53 11.31
C LEU A 102 13.10 9.99 12.13
N PHE A 103 13.25 8.86 12.81
CA PHE A 103 12.22 8.36 13.70
C PHE A 103 11.97 9.30 14.89
N ALA A 104 13.04 9.83 15.49
CA ALA A 104 12.90 10.84 16.55
C ALA A 104 12.18 12.10 16.06
N LEU A 105 12.54 12.61 14.89
CA LEU A 105 11.88 13.74 14.24
C LEU A 105 10.40 13.44 13.98
N ALA A 106 10.08 12.26 13.49
CA ALA A 106 8.71 11.84 13.26
C ALA A 106 7.88 11.84 14.54
N VAL A 107 8.41 11.25 15.62
CA VAL A 107 7.74 11.23 16.93
C VAL A 107 7.50 12.64 17.45
N ILE A 108 8.50 13.52 17.39
CA ILE A 108 8.37 14.92 17.83
C ILE A 108 7.30 15.65 17.00
N CYS A 109 7.41 15.60 15.68
CA CYS A 109 6.47 16.32 14.80
C CYS A 109 5.03 15.81 14.96
N LEU A 110 4.81 14.49 15.00
CA LEU A 110 3.48 13.92 15.16
C LEU A 110 2.90 14.19 16.56
N THR A 111 3.72 14.15 17.61
CA THR A 111 3.28 14.50 18.96
C THR A 111 2.86 15.97 19.04
N LEU A 112 3.65 16.88 18.47
CA LEU A 112 3.30 18.30 18.40
C LEU A 112 2.03 18.52 17.58
N ALA A 113 1.86 17.82 16.46
CA ALA A 113 0.64 17.88 15.65
C ALA A 113 -0.59 17.45 16.47
N VAL A 114 -0.50 16.35 17.21
CA VAL A 114 -1.58 15.87 18.09
C VAL A 114 -1.90 16.91 19.17
N ILE A 115 -0.89 17.50 19.81
CA ILE A 115 -1.10 18.54 20.83
C ILE A 115 -1.81 19.74 20.22
N VAL A 116 -1.36 20.24 19.07
CA VAL A 116 -1.99 21.36 18.37
C VAL A 116 -3.44 21.04 18.02
N GLU A 117 -3.71 19.87 17.41
CA GLU A 117 -5.06 19.49 16.99
C GLU A 117 -6.03 19.26 18.17
N LEU A 118 -5.55 18.78 19.31
CA LEU A 118 -6.39 18.59 20.52
C LEU A 118 -6.84 19.90 21.17
N HIS A 119 -6.05 20.98 21.03
CA HIS A 119 -6.34 22.29 21.64
C HIS A 119 -7.11 23.24 20.72
N ARG A 120 -7.51 22.76 19.52
CA ARG A 120 -8.24 23.58 18.54
C ARG A 120 -9.75 23.31 18.60
N ASP A 121 -10.54 24.38 18.50
CA ASP A 121 -12.01 24.30 18.38
C ASP A 121 -12.45 23.69 17.03
N SER A 122 -11.62 23.83 16.01
CA SER A 122 -11.88 23.32 14.68
C SER A 122 -10.63 22.66 14.11
N PRO A 123 -10.37 21.40 14.52
CA PRO A 123 -9.18 20.67 14.10
C PRO A 123 -9.20 20.31 12.61
N LEU A 124 -8.02 20.20 12.00
CA LEU A 124 -7.85 19.68 10.63
C LEU A 124 -8.17 18.17 10.61
N ILE A 125 -7.71 17.45 11.63
CA ILE A 125 -8.00 16.04 11.86
C ILE A 125 -8.56 15.91 13.28
N ASP A 126 -9.76 15.34 13.40
CA ASP A 126 -10.35 15.09 14.72
C ASP A 126 -9.65 13.91 15.41
N ILE A 127 -8.68 14.23 16.28
CA ILE A 127 -7.90 13.22 17.02
C ILE A 127 -8.79 12.39 17.94
N ARG A 128 -9.83 12.98 18.53
CA ARG A 128 -10.75 12.24 19.44
C ARG A 128 -11.54 11.18 18.66
N TRP A 129 -11.97 11.53 17.45
CA TRP A 129 -12.59 10.56 16.56
C TRP A 129 -11.59 9.51 16.09
N LEU A 130 -10.36 9.91 15.74
CA LEU A 130 -9.30 9.02 15.28
C LEU A 130 -8.95 7.95 16.33
N THR A 131 -8.93 8.32 17.61
CA THR A 131 -8.64 7.41 18.72
C THR A 131 -9.85 6.60 19.19
N SER A 132 -11.00 6.75 18.55
CA SER A 132 -12.17 5.93 18.88
C SER A 132 -11.89 4.44 18.55
N PRO A 133 -12.39 3.50 19.38
CA PRO A 133 -12.14 2.07 19.17
C PRO A 133 -12.52 1.58 17.77
N ALA A 134 -13.63 2.08 17.23
CA ALA A 134 -14.09 1.70 15.90
C ALA A 134 -13.10 2.14 14.80
N THR A 135 -12.58 3.37 14.89
CA THR A 135 -11.60 3.90 13.93
C THR A 135 -10.26 3.18 14.05
N LEU A 136 -9.80 2.89 15.29
CA LEU A 136 -8.57 2.15 15.53
C LEU A 136 -8.64 0.71 15.00
N HIS A 137 -9.75 -0.01 15.23
CA HIS A 137 -9.94 -1.34 14.66
C HIS A 137 -9.94 -1.31 13.13
N PHE A 138 -10.63 -0.33 12.55
CA PHE A 138 -10.66 -0.15 11.10
C PHE A 138 -9.27 0.16 10.53
N ALA A 139 -8.55 1.13 11.08
CA ALA A 139 -7.21 1.49 10.65
C ALA A 139 -6.22 0.32 10.86
N GLY A 140 -6.30 -0.38 11.99
CA GLY A 140 -5.50 -1.57 12.27
C GLY A 140 -5.72 -2.70 11.27
N ALA A 141 -6.97 -2.97 10.91
CA ALA A 141 -7.30 -3.99 9.90
C ALA A 141 -6.74 -3.64 8.52
N ILE A 142 -6.85 -2.37 8.10
CA ILE A 142 -6.26 -1.90 6.83
C ILE A 142 -4.74 -1.97 6.90
N LEU A 143 -4.12 -1.53 7.99
CA LEU A 143 -2.67 -1.58 8.17
C LEU A 143 -2.15 -3.02 8.03
N LEU A 144 -2.73 -3.96 8.76
CA LEU A 144 -2.35 -5.36 8.72
C LEU A 144 -2.54 -5.95 7.31
N MET A 145 -3.67 -5.68 6.68
CA MET A 145 -3.92 -6.14 5.31
C MET A 145 -2.88 -5.59 4.33
N ARG A 146 -2.52 -4.31 4.45
CA ARG A 146 -1.49 -3.68 3.60
C ARG A 146 -0.10 -4.26 3.84
N ILE A 147 0.25 -4.59 5.09
CA ILE A 147 1.49 -5.28 5.40
C ILE A 147 1.52 -6.65 4.71
N VAL A 148 0.46 -7.44 4.83
CA VAL A 148 0.38 -8.76 4.21
C VAL A 148 0.45 -8.68 2.68
N LEU A 149 -0.25 -7.72 2.07
CA LEU A 149 -0.22 -7.51 0.62
C LEU A 149 1.15 -7.03 0.08
N ALA A 150 2.05 -6.56 0.94
CA ALA A 150 3.42 -6.23 0.54
C ALA A 150 4.23 -7.48 0.16
N GLU A 151 3.83 -8.69 0.59
CA GLU A 151 4.38 -9.94 0.09
C GLU A 151 4.24 -10.02 -1.44
N GLN A 152 3.06 -9.77 -1.98
CA GLN A 152 2.81 -9.83 -3.43
C GLN A 152 3.64 -8.81 -4.22
N THR A 153 3.82 -7.61 -3.69
CA THR A 153 4.49 -6.52 -4.40
C THR A 153 6.01 -6.51 -4.24
N VAL A 154 6.52 -6.94 -3.10
CA VAL A 154 7.94 -6.92 -2.74
C VAL A 154 8.48 -8.34 -2.61
N GLY A 155 7.80 -9.22 -1.90
CA GLY A 155 8.25 -10.59 -1.66
C GLY A 155 8.39 -11.37 -2.97
N ALA A 156 7.29 -11.55 -3.69
CA ALA A 156 7.28 -12.28 -4.96
C ALA A 156 8.16 -11.62 -6.03
N SER A 157 8.16 -10.27 -6.10
CA SER A 157 9.00 -9.54 -7.06
C SER A 157 10.50 -9.76 -6.80
N ASN A 158 10.95 -9.62 -5.56
CA ASN A 158 12.34 -9.84 -5.19
C ASN A 158 12.76 -11.30 -5.34
N PHE A 159 11.86 -12.24 -5.08
CA PHE A 159 12.08 -13.66 -5.27
C PHE A 159 12.40 -13.97 -6.74
N PHE A 160 11.59 -13.50 -7.68
CA PHE A 160 11.86 -13.70 -9.10
C PHE A 160 13.11 -12.99 -9.59
N GLN A 161 13.39 -11.78 -9.10
CA GLN A 161 14.64 -11.08 -9.42
C GLN A 161 15.87 -11.85 -8.92
N ALA A 162 15.82 -12.44 -7.72
CA ALA A 162 16.89 -13.27 -7.20
C ALA A 162 17.12 -14.56 -8.04
N LEU A 163 16.07 -15.07 -8.68
CA LEU A 163 16.16 -16.18 -9.63
C LEU A 163 16.61 -15.77 -11.05
N GLY A 164 16.91 -14.48 -11.28
CA GLY A 164 17.29 -13.95 -12.58
C GLY A 164 16.15 -13.85 -13.60
N ILE A 165 14.89 -13.93 -13.11
CA ILE A 165 13.70 -13.84 -13.96
C ILE A 165 13.42 -12.36 -14.26
N GLN A 166 13.35 -12.02 -15.54
CA GLN A 166 13.14 -10.64 -15.99
C GLN A 166 11.65 -10.25 -15.93
N ASN A 167 11.38 -8.93 -15.93
CA ASN A 167 10.03 -8.40 -15.83
C ASN A 167 9.10 -8.89 -16.96
N GLU A 168 9.62 -9.07 -18.17
CA GLU A 168 8.85 -9.59 -19.33
C GLU A 168 8.29 -10.99 -19.06
N GLN A 169 9.07 -11.84 -18.40
CA GLN A 169 8.67 -13.20 -18.05
C GLN A 169 7.60 -13.25 -16.98
N THR A 170 7.47 -12.18 -16.17
CA THR A 170 6.45 -12.03 -15.12
C THR A 170 5.16 -11.36 -15.61
N MET A 171 5.14 -10.79 -16.83
CA MET A 171 3.94 -10.12 -17.39
C MET A 171 2.67 -11.00 -17.34
N PRO A 172 2.69 -12.29 -17.73
CA PRO A 172 1.49 -13.12 -17.64
C PRO A 172 0.97 -13.30 -16.22
N LEU A 173 1.86 -13.29 -15.22
CA LEU A 173 1.49 -13.34 -13.82
C LEU A 173 0.77 -12.04 -13.41
N TYR A 174 1.31 -10.87 -13.77
CA TYR A 174 0.67 -9.59 -13.46
C TYR A 174 -0.66 -9.39 -14.21
N ALA A 175 -0.83 -9.98 -15.39
CA ALA A 175 -2.13 -10.01 -16.06
C ALA A 175 -3.17 -10.81 -15.26
N VAL A 176 -2.80 -11.96 -14.71
CA VAL A 176 -3.66 -12.76 -13.83
C VAL A 176 -4.00 -11.99 -12.55
N ILE A 177 -3.00 -11.35 -11.90
CA ILE A 177 -3.19 -10.50 -10.73
C ILE A 177 -4.19 -9.38 -11.02
N LEU A 178 -4.02 -8.68 -12.15
CA LEU A 178 -4.92 -7.61 -12.57
C LEU A 178 -6.36 -8.09 -12.73
N CYS A 179 -6.56 -9.20 -13.46
CA CYS A 179 -7.88 -9.80 -13.65
C CYS A 179 -8.50 -10.24 -12.32
N ALA A 180 -7.70 -10.79 -11.41
CA ALA A 180 -8.17 -11.23 -10.10
C ALA A 180 -8.60 -10.05 -9.20
N ILE A 181 -7.84 -8.94 -9.19
CA ILE A 181 -8.24 -7.70 -8.48
C ILE A 181 -9.56 -7.16 -9.03
N LEU A 182 -9.68 -7.08 -10.36
CA LEU A 182 -10.91 -6.61 -11.02
C LEU A 182 -12.10 -7.52 -10.70
N ALA A 183 -11.91 -8.83 -10.73
CA ALA A 183 -12.94 -9.79 -10.35
C ALA A 183 -13.36 -9.62 -8.88
N GLY A 184 -12.41 -9.44 -7.96
CA GLY A 184 -12.68 -9.17 -6.54
C GLY A 184 -13.46 -7.87 -6.34
N GLY A 185 -13.00 -6.78 -6.97
CA GLY A 185 -13.69 -5.49 -6.94
C GLY A 185 -15.10 -5.54 -7.53
N LEU A 186 -15.29 -6.24 -8.65
CA LEU A 186 -16.59 -6.43 -9.27
C LEU A 186 -17.52 -7.28 -8.37
N THR A 187 -16.99 -8.35 -7.78
CA THR A 187 -17.74 -9.18 -6.82
C THR A 187 -18.19 -8.33 -5.63
N CYS A 188 -17.30 -7.51 -5.09
CA CYS A 188 -17.64 -6.57 -4.03
C CYS A 188 -18.74 -5.60 -4.48
N ALA A 189 -18.59 -4.97 -5.65
CA ALA A 189 -19.54 -3.99 -6.17
C ALA A 189 -20.95 -4.57 -6.41
N LEU A 190 -21.06 -5.83 -6.83
CA LEU A 190 -22.32 -6.48 -7.14
C LEU A 190 -23.01 -7.09 -5.91
N LEU A 191 -22.24 -7.66 -4.98
CA LEU A 191 -22.78 -8.46 -3.89
C LEU A 191 -22.74 -7.80 -2.52
N LEU A 192 -21.95 -6.71 -2.36
CA LEU A 192 -21.85 -6.02 -1.07
C LEU A 192 -23.19 -5.37 -0.71
N ARG A 193 -23.76 -5.81 0.40
CA ARG A 193 -24.97 -5.25 1.00
C ARG A 193 -24.65 -4.81 2.43
N PRO A 194 -25.28 -3.73 2.93
CA PRO A 194 -25.16 -3.31 4.32
C PRO A 194 -25.43 -4.48 5.28
N GLY A 195 -24.55 -4.67 6.26
CA GLY A 195 -24.62 -5.76 7.25
C GLY A 195 -23.98 -7.08 6.83
N ARG A 196 -23.44 -7.19 5.61
CA ARG A 196 -22.73 -8.39 5.14
C ARG A 196 -21.21 -8.18 4.99
N GLU A 197 -20.68 -7.06 5.45
CA GLU A 197 -19.28 -6.69 5.30
C GLU A 197 -18.34 -7.74 5.91
N ASN A 198 -18.72 -8.36 7.04
CA ASN A 198 -17.93 -9.38 7.72
C ASN A 198 -17.68 -10.63 6.84
N TRP A 199 -18.62 -11.01 5.99
CA TRP A 199 -18.45 -12.10 5.05
C TRP A 199 -17.39 -11.79 3.99
N PHE A 200 -17.35 -10.54 3.52
CA PHE A 200 -16.33 -10.09 2.57
C PHE A 200 -14.95 -10.08 3.21
N TYR A 201 -14.84 -9.64 4.47
CA TYR A 201 -13.57 -9.71 5.20
C TYR A 201 -13.12 -11.14 5.42
N GLY A 202 -14.02 -12.01 5.86
CA GLY A 202 -13.70 -13.42 6.08
C GLY A 202 -13.26 -14.12 4.80
N THR A 203 -13.98 -13.94 3.69
CA THR A 203 -13.60 -14.52 2.38
C THR A 203 -12.31 -13.92 1.85
N ALA A 204 -12.09 -12.60 1.97
CA ALA A 204 -10.87 -11.95 1.55
C ALA A 204 -9.64 -12.49 2.32
N LEU A 205 -9.73 -12.57 3.64
CA LEU A 205 -8.66 -13.10 4.49
C LEU A 205 -8.41 -14.58 4.22
N ALA A 206 -9.46 -15.39 4.00
CA ALA A 206 -9.32 -16.78 3.61
C ALA A 206 -8.59 -16.94 2.26
N CYS A 207 -8.93 -16.13 1.27
CA CYS A 207 -8.25 -16.15 -0.03
C CYS A 207 -6.77 -15.76 0.12
N VAL A 208 -6.46 -14.72 0.90
CA VAL A 208 -5.08 -14.29 1.14
C VAL A 208 -4.30 -15.37 1.91
N ALA A 209 -4.88 -15.97 2.94
CA ALA A 209 -4.24 -17.03 3.73
C ALA A 209 -3.98 -18.26 2.88
N LEU A 210 -4.93 -18.70 2.06
CA LEU A 210 -4.76 -19.83 1.14
C LEU A 210 -3.70 -19.53 0.07
N GLY A 211 -3.67 -18.33 -0.50
CA GLY A 211 -2.64 -17.92 -1.44
C GLY A 211 -1.25 -17.95 -0.81
N ALA A 212 -1.08 -17.36 0.37
CA ALA A 212 0.18 -17.38 1.10
C ALA A 212 0.62 -18.79 1.49
N TRP A 213 -0.33 -19.66 1.87
CA TRP A 213 -0.04 -21.06 2.17
C TRP A 213 0.45 -21.81 0.94
N LEU A 214 -0.16 -21.62 -0.22
CA LEU A 214 0.31 -22.21 -1.48
C LEU A 214 1.71 -21.72 -1.85
N ASP A 215 2.01 -20.43 -1.66
CA ASP A 215 3.33 -19.85 -1.95
C ASP A 215 4.42 -20.32 -0.97
N SER A 216 4.05 -20.81 0.21
CA SER A 216 5.02 -21.34 1.19
C SER A 216 5.82 -22.53 0.68
N GLY A 217 5.31 -23.26 -0.32
CA GLY A 217 6.00 -24.34 -1.02
C GLY A 217 6.96 -23.88 -2.14
N ALA A 218 7.15 -22.58 -2.36
CA ALA A 218 8.01 -22.08 -3.41
C ALA A 218 9.48 -22.44 -3.17
N THR A 219 10.17 -22.83 -4.26
CA THR A 219 11.58 -23.27 -4.23
C THR A 219 12.38 -22.51 -5.31
N SER A 220 13.69 -22.73 -5.39
CA SER A 220 14.55 -22.18 -6.45
C SER A 220 14.15 -22.60 -7.86
N LEU A 221 13.35 -23.65 -8.00
CA LEU A 221 12.82 -24.14 -9.29
C LEU A 221 11.48 -23.50 -9.66
N THR A 222 10.83 -22.79 -8.74
CA THR A 222 9.52 -22.17 -8.96
C THR A 222 9.60 -21.11 -10.03
N ARG A 223 8.67 -21.15 -10.97
CA ARG A 223 8.53 -20.21 -12.08
C ARG A 223 7.25 -19.36 -11.93
N PRO A 224 7.14 -18.21 -12.62
CA PRO A 224 5.96 -17.34 -12.55
C PRO A 224 4.63 -18.04 -12.83
N HIS A 225 4.64 -19.11 -13.63
CA HIS A 225 3.42 -19.86 -13.95
C HIS A 225 2.93 -20.75 -12.78
N ASP A 226 3.84 -21.21 -11.91
CA ASP A 226 3.51 -22.10 -10.80
C ASP A 226 2.72 -21.36 -9.69
N ILE A 227 3.00 -20.07 -9.48
CA ILE A 227 2.36 -19.27 -8.43
C ILE A 227 1.18 -18.43 -8.94
N ARG A 228 0.70 -18.65 -10.18
CA ARG A 228 -0.45 -17.87 -10.71
C ARG A 228 -1.70 -18.00 -9.88
N LEU A 229 -2.01 -19.22 -9.41
CA LEU A 229 -3.20 -19.46 -8.62
C LEU A 229 -3.11 -18.82 -7.24
N SER A 230 -1.99 -18.98 -6.55
CA SER A 230 -1.77 -18.39 -5.24
C SER A 230 -1.82 -16.87 -5.28
N GLN A 231 -1.11 -16.27 -6.23
CA GLN A 231 -1.09 -14.82 -6.42
C GLN A 231 -2.46 -14.27 -6.91
N ALA A 232 -3.22 -15.05 -7.68
CA ALA A 232 -4.60 -14.70 -8.04
C ALA A 232 -5.52 -14.70 -6.82
N LEU A 233 -5.37 -15.65 -5.89
CA LEU A 233 -6.14 -15.68 -4.64
C LEU A 233 -5.83 -14.49 -3.75
N VAL A 234 -4.55 -14.14 -3.56
CA VAL A 234 -4.12 -12.95 -2.82
C VAL A 234 -4.70 -11.69 -3.45
N ALA A 235 -4.58 -11.57 -4.77
CA ALA A 235 -5.08 -10.43 -5.55
C ALA A 235 -6.61 -10.29 -5.48
N TYR A 236 -7.34 -11.38 -5.61
CA TYR A 236 -8.79 -11.41 -5.47
C TYR A 236 -9.22 -11.00 -4.07
N GLY A 237 -8.55 -11.53 -3.04
CA GLY A 237 -8.77 -11.14 -1.64
C GLY A 237 -8.54 -9.64 -1.41
N SER A 238 -7.51 -9.05 -2.00
CA SER A 238 -7.26 -7.60 -1.91
C SER A 238 -8.37 -6.79 -2.57
N GLY A 239 -8.83 -7.23 -3.75
CA GLY A 239 -9.95 -6.63 -4.48
C GLY A 239 -11.30 -6.72 -3.76
N LEU A 240 -11.48 -7.71 -2.88
CA LEU A 240 -12.66 -7.82 -2.01
C LEU A 240 -12.53 -6.93 -0.76
N PHE A 241 -11.38 -6.97 -0.08
CA PHE A 241 -11.19 -6.36 1.23
C PHE A 241 -11.22 -4.83 1.18
N LEU A 242 -10.37 -4.23 0.34
CA LEU A 242 -10.18 -2.77 0.36
C LEU A 242 -11.45 -1.99 -0.01
N PRO A 243 -12.19 -2.34 -1.08
CA PRO A 243 -13.44 -1.66 -1.38
C PRO A 243 -14.53 -1.88 -0.33
N ALA A 244 -14.60 -3.07 0.28
CA ALA A 244 -15.56 -3.35 1.35
C ALA A 244 -15.24 -2.52 2.60
N ALA A 245 -13.97 -2.45 3.00
CA ALA A 245 -13.50 -1.65 4.13
C ALA A 245 -13.83 -0.16 3.93
N MET A 246 -13.53 0.37 2.76
CA MET A 246 -13.81 1.77 2.45
C MET A 246 -15.31 2.05 2.43
N ALA A 247 -16.12 1.15 1.86
CA ALA A 247 -17.58 1.32 1.83
C ALA A 247 -18.19 1.33 3.22
N GLN A 248 -17.72 0.46 4.12
CA GLN A 248 -18.15 0.42 5.52
C GLN A 248 -17.72 1.68 6.27
N GLY A 249 -16.44 2.05 6.18
CA GLY A 249 -15.92 3.24 6.85
C GLY A 249 -16.61 4.52 6.39
N MET A 250 -16.78 4.70 5.06
CA MET A 250 -17.48 5.84 4.49
C MET A 250 -18.95 5.88 4.92
N GLY A 251 -19.64 4.73 4.96
CA GLY A 251 -21.03 4.64 5.41
C GLY A 251 -21.23 5.17 6.83
N GLY A 252 -20.32 4.89 7.73
CA GLY A 252 -20.35 5.39 9.12
C GLY A 252 -20.04 6.88 9.27
N VAL A 253 -19.42 7.50 8.27
CA VAL A 253 -18.91 8.88 8.33
C VAL A 253 -19.82 9.87 7.58
N ILE A 254 -20.46 9.44 6.48
CA ILE A 254 -21.34 10.29 5.67
C ILE A 254 -22.45 10.92 6.53
N THR A 255 -22.99 10.19 7.51
CA THR A 255 -24.05 10.67 8.40
C THR A 255 -23.57 11.69 9.44
N ARG A 256 -22.25 11.82 9.65
CA ARG A 256 -21.65 12.70 10.68
C ARG A 256 -21.23 14.06 10.15
N GLY A 257 -21.10 14.24 8.85
CA GLY A 257 -20.81 15.52 8.21
C GLY A 257 -19.49 15.57 7.42
N PRO A 258 -19.26 16.64 6.63
CA PRO A 258 -18.16 16.74 5.66
C PRO A 258 -16.76 16.67 6.30
N ILE A 259 -16.58 17.21 7.49
CA ILE A 259 -15.28 17.22 8.23
C ILE A 259 -14.82 15.79 8.52
N PHE A 260 -15.75 14.92 8.93
CA PHE A 260 -15.45 13.54 9.23
C PHE A 260 -15.11 12.73 7.96
N ILE A 261 -15.69 13.10 6.81
CA ILE A 261 -15.36 12.47 5.52
C ILE A 261 -13.89 12.75 5.17
N LEU A 262 -13.44 14.00 5.32
CA LEU A 262 -12.06 14.38 5.05
C LEU A 262 -11.09 13.66 5.99
N SER A 263 -11.38 13.66 7.29
CA SER A 263 -10.58 12.96 8.30
C SER A 263 -10.50 11.46 7.99
N PHE A 264 -11.63 10.84 7.61
CA PHE A 264 -11.67 9.42 7.25
C PHE A 264 -10.80 9.11 6.01
N ILE A 265 -10.91 9.90 4.94
CA ILE A 265 -10.11 9.71 3.72
C ILE A 265 -8.62 9.86 4.05
N THR A 266 -8.26 10.86 4.86
CA THR A 266 -6.89 11.08 5.29
C THR A 266 -6.37 9.87 6.06
N VAL A 267 -7.08 9.39 7.08
CA VAL A 267 -6.71 8.19 7.86
C VAL A 267 -6.55 6.97 6.96
N PHE A 268 -7.51 6.75 6.06
CA PHE A 268 -7.48 5.62 5.14
C PHE A 268 -6.23 5.66 4.24
N LEU A 269 -5.93 6.80 3.62
CA LEU A 269 -4.78 6.96 2.73
C LEU A 269 -3.45 6.82 3.48
N PHE A 270 -3.32 7.46 4.66
CA PHE A 270 -2.12 7.33 5.49
C PHE A 270 -1.91 5.91 5.96
N THR A 271 -2.95 5.25 6.45
CA THR A 271 -2.86 3.86 6.91
C THR A 271 -2.45 2.91 5.79
N GLN A 272 -3.02 3.10 4.59
CA GLN A 272 -2.63 2.32 3.42
C GLN A 272 -1.15 2.55 3.05
N SER A 273 -0.71 3.81 3.00
CA SER A 273 0.65 4.16 2.61
C SER A 273 1.67 3.64 3.62
N ILE A 274 1.45 3.90 4.91
CA ILE A 274 2.33 3.41 5.98
C ILE A 274 2.34 1.88 6.04
N GLY A 275 1.17 1.23 5.92
CA GLY A 275 1.09 -0.23 5.90
C GLY A 275 1.88 -0.85 4.75
N GLY A 276 1.81 -0.25 3.55
CA GLY A 276 2.60 -0.69 2.40
C GLY A 276 4.10 -0.51 2.59
N LEU A 277 4.54 0.65 3.11
CA LEU A 277 5.94 0.93 3.41
C LEU A 277 6.48 0.02 4.52
N LEU A 278 5.72 -0.17 5.59
CA LEU A 278 6.09 -1.05 6.70
C LEU A 278 6.20 -2.50 6.23
N GLY A 279 5.23 -2.98 5.45
CA GLY A 279 5.29 -4.32 4.85
C GLY A 279 6.51 -4.48 3.94
N SER A 280 6.79 -3.51 3.08
CA SER A 280 7.98 -3.50 2.22
C SER A 280 9.28 -3.52 3.03
N ALA A 281 9.36 -2.76 4.11
CA ALA A 281 10.49 -2.72 5.02
C ALA A 281 10.68 -4.06 5.73
N LEU A 282 9.61 -4.67 6.26
CA LEU A 282 9.65 -5.96 6.95
C LEU A 282 10.08 -7.09 6.01
N PHE A 283 9.39 -7.26 4.87
CA PHE A 283 9.74 -8.31 3.91
C PHE A 283 11.11 -8.10 3.30
N GLY A 284 11.46 -6.86 2.94
CA GLY A 284 12.79 -6.55 2.41
C GLY A 284 13.90 -6.85 3.41
N SER A 285 13.76 -6.45 4.66
CA SER A 285 14.74 -6.74 5.73
C SER A 285 14.85 -8.23 6.01
N PHE A 286 13.71 -8.95 6.05
CA PHE A 286 13.71 -10.40 6.26
C PHE A 286 14.45 -11.13 5.13
N ILE A 287 14.21 -10.78 3.88
CA ILE A 287 14.92 -11.37 2.72
C ILE A 287 16.40 -11.09 2.81
N THR A 288 16.82 -9.86 3.13
CA THR A 288 18.25 -9.50 3.28
C THR A 288 18.91 -10.31 4.39
N LEU A 289 18.28 -10.43 5.56
CA LEU A 289 18.80 -11.24 6.68
C LEU A 289 18.96 -12.71 6.31
N ARG A 290 17.93 -13.29 5.69
CA ARG A 290 17.97 -14.72 5.30
C ARG A 290 19.02 -14.97 4.23
N THR A 291 19.17 -14.08 3.28
CA THR A 291 20.20 -14.18 2.23
C THR A 291 21.60 -14.13 2.85
N ALA A 292 21.87 -13.18 3.75
CA ALA A 292 23.14 -13.06 4.45
C ALA A 292 23.45 -14.33 5.29
N PHE A 293 22.45 -14.83 6.02
CA PHE A 293 22.61 -16.06 6.81
C PHE A 293 22.98 -17.26 5.94
N HIS A 294 22.26 -17.51 4.84
CA HIS A 294 22.57 -18.63 3.97
C HIS A 294 23.91 -18.47 3.25
N PHE A 295 24.30 -17.25 2.89
CA PHE A 295 25.60 -16.98 2.31
C PHE A 295 26.75 -17.33 3.27
N ASN A 296 26.65 -16.94 4.54
CA ASN A 296 27.64 -17.27 5.56
C ASN A 296 27.76 -18.79 5.79
N VAL A 297 26.64 -19.50 5.87
CA VAL A 297 26.64 -20.97 6.02
C VAL A 297 27.31 -21.67 4.83
N LEU A 298 27.09 -21.15 3.61
CA LEU A 298 27.73 -21.70 2.41
C LEU A 298 29.23 -21.39 2.37
N ALA A 299 29.64 -20.19 2.82
CA ALA A 299 31.05 -19.79 2.92
C ALA A 299 31.82 -20.71 3.90
N GLU A 300 31.27 -20.91 5.10
CA GLU A 300 31.87 -21.82 6.10
C GLU A 300 32.04 -23.25 5.54
N ARG A 301 31.00 -23.82 4.92
CA ARG A 301 31.08 -25.15 4.29
C ARG A 301 32.11 -25.24 3.15
N SER A 302 32.32 -24.15 2.43
CA SER A 302 33.31 -24.10 1.35
C SER A 302 34.74 -24.06 1.90
N GLU A 303 34.98 -23.44 3.05
CA GLU A 303 36.27 -23.42 3.73
C GLU A 303 36.57 -24.77 4.34
N GLU A 304 35.62 -25.41 5.02
CA GLU A 304 35.75 -26.79 5.54
C GLU A 304 36.18 -27.79 4.46
N ARG A 305 35.61 -27.69 3.25
CA ARG A 305 35.99 -28.54 2.10
C ARG A 305 37.34 -28.25 1.49
N ARG A 306 37.93 -27.09 1.77
CA ARG A 306 39.30 -26.75 1.31
C ARG A 306 40.38 -27.20 2.28
N VAL A 307 40.05 -27.41 3.54
CA VAL A 307 40.98 -27.78 4.61
C VAL A 307 41.02 -29.28 4.87
N GLY A 308 40.04 -30.07 4.45
CA GLY A 308 39.99 -31.52 4.51
C GLY A 308 40.27 -32.15 3.17
#